data_96d7d1d1702eac37d53c17ba9046b8c6
#
_entry.id   96d7d1d1702eac37d53c17ba9046b8c6
#
_cell.length_a   1.000
_cell.length_b   1.000
_cell.length_c   1.000
_cell.angle_alpha   90.00
_cell.angle_beta   90.00
_cell.angle_gamma   90.00
#
_symmetry.space_group_name_H-M   'P 1'
#
loop_
_entity.id
_entity.type
_entity.pdbx_description
1 polymer ?
#
loop_
_entity_poly.entity_id
_entity_poly.type
_entity_poly.pdbx_seq_one_letter_code
_entity_poly.pdbx_strand_id
1 'polypeptide(L)'
;SNSIGIPLITKSSSWEQYENKFLEFLKESINGGTGIFGDIDLEGHKEWLENICRAQNVTAVEPLWGRKREEVIKEFLDLGFKAKIISIKKELNIEKYLGIDLNYNLIEEFKNLGIDISGENGEYHTFVYAGPLFKGEVRFEVGEIIEREGVYALSLR
;
A
#
# COMPACT_ATOMS: atom_id res chain seq x y z
N SER A 1 13.86 -3.20 -1.68
CA SER A 1 14.68 -2.16 -2.32
C SER A 1 15.62 -2.73 -3.38
N ASN A 2 16.39 -3.80 -3.10
CA ASN A 2 17.36 -4.37 -4.05
C ASN A 2 16.72 -4.81 -5.37
N SER A 3 15.50 -5.36 -5.31
CA SER A 3 14.80 -5.89 -6.49
C SER A 3 14.38 -4.82 -7.50
N ILE A 4 14.12 -3.59 -7.06
CA ILE A 4 13.77 -2.46 -7.93
C ILE A 4 14.91 -1.42 -8.05
N GLY A 5 15.97 -1.57 -7.26
CA GLY A 5 17.14 -0.69 -7.31
C GLY A 5 16.92 0.70 -6.69
N ILE A 6 15.85 0.89 -5.92
CA ILE A 6 15.55 2.15 -5.23
C ILE A 6 15.95 1.99 -3.76
N PRO A 7 16.68 2.94 -3.16
CA PRO A 7 16.99 2.92 -1.73
C PRO A 7 15.73 2.84 -0.87
N LEU A 8 15.77 2.07 0.20
CA LEU A 8 14.68 1.95 1.17
C LEU A 8 15.11 2.62 2.48
N ILE A 9 14.29 3.54 2.95
CA ILE A 9 14.42 4.14 4.28
C ILE A 9 13.18 3.75 5.07
N THR A 10 13.36 3.24 6.28
CA THR A 10 12.27 2.84 7.16
C THR A 10 12.36 3.58 8.49
N LYS A 11 11.21 3.96 9.02
CA LYS A 11 11.05 4.54 10.36
C LYS A 11 9.96 3.78 11.09
N SER A 12 10.15 3.50 12.37
CA SER A 12 9.11 2.94 13.23
C SER A 12 8.35 4.05 13.93
N SER A 13 7.04 3.91 14.04
CA SER A 13 6.16 4.86 14.73
C SER A 13 5.01 4.14 15.43
N SER A 14 4.49 4.70 16.51
CA SER A 14 3.13 4.43 16.98
C SER A 14 2.14 5.35 16.26
N TRP A 15 0.84 5.04 16.34
CA TRP A 15 -0.22 5.88 15.76
C TRP A 15 -0.18 7.32 16.29
N GLU A 16 0.05 7.49 17.60
CA GLU A 16 0.10 8.79 18.28
C GLU A 16 1.30 9.64 17.83
N GLN A 17 2.37 9.02 17.37
CA GLN A 17 3.60 9.69 16.93
C GLN A 17 3.74 9.75 15.43
N TYR A 18 2.78 9.18 14.67
CA TYR A 18 2.92 8.99 13.23
C TYR A 18 3.22 10.30 12.49
N GLU A 19 2.44 11.34 12.72
CA GLU A 19 2.62 12.65 12.08
C GLU A 19 3.99 13.26 12.38
N ASN A 20 4.39 13.27 13.64
CA ASN A 20 5.69 13.81 14.04
C ASN A 20 6.85 13.03 13.40
N LYS A 21 6.75 11.70 13.37
CA LYS A 21 7.76 10.84 12.74
C LYS A 21 7.80 11.02 11.22
N PHE A 22 6.67 11.26 10.60
CA PHE A 22 6.61 11.54 9.17
C PHE A 22 7.22 12.91 8.83
N LEU A 23 6.97 13.93 9.63
CA LEU A 23 7.63 15.24 9.52
C LEU A 23 9.15 15.15 9.66
N GLU A 24 9.63 14.41 10.68
CA GLU A 24 11.07 14.15 10.86
C GLU A 24 11.65 13.43 9.65
N PHE A 25 10.94 12.43 9.13
CA PHE A 25 11.35 11.66 7.96
C PHE A 25 11.48 12.55 6.71
N LEU A 26 10.50 13.39 6.43
CA LEU A 26 10.55 14.31 5.29
C LEU A 26 11.73 15.29 5.40
N LYS A 27 11.91 15.86 6.59
CA LYS A 27 13.02 16.80 6.87
C LYS A 27 14.39 16.16 6.65
N GLU A 28 14.58 14.93 7.10
CA GLU A 28 15.85 14.21 6.99
C GLU A 28 16.11 13.66 5.59
N SER A 29 15.05 13.22 4.88
CA SER A 29 15.19 12.47 3.65
C SER A 29 15.07 13.30 2.38
N ILE A 30 14.27 14.36 2.37
CA ILE A 30 13.91 15.06 1.14
C ILE A 30 14.33 16.54 1.14
N ASN A 31 14.31 17.23 2.27
CA ASN A 31 14.74 18.62 2.46
C ASN A 31 14.50 19.55 1.23
N GLY A 32 13.22 19.81 0.91
CA GLY A 32 12.84 20.69 -0.19
C GLY A 32 12.76 20.02 -1.57
N GLY A 33 12.57 18.71 -1.62
CA GLY A 33 12.38 17.93 -2.86
C GLY A 33 10.92 17.68 -3.21
N THR A 34 10.70 16.61 -3.96
CA THR A 34 9.37 16.15 -4.38
C THR A 34 9.06 14.78 -3.74
N GLY A 35 7.91 14.69 -3.06
CA GLY A 35 7.33 13.43 -2.60
C GLY A 35 6.29 12.94 -3.59
N ILE A 36 6.34 11.66 -3.96
CA ILE A 36 5.33 11.02 -4.81
C ILE A 36 4.53 10.07 -3.94
N PHE A 37 3.20 10.21 -3.93
CA PHE A 37 2.28 9.48 -3.08
C PHE A 37 1.24 8.75 -3.93
N GLY A 38 0.68 7.67 -3.39
CA GLY A 38 -0.21 6.79 -4.13
C GLY A 38 -1.69 6.99 -3.83
N ASP A 39 -2.07 8.07 -3.14
CA ASP A 39 -3.46 8.34 -2.79
C ASP A 39 -4.33 8.52 -4.04
N ILE A 40 -5.56 7.95 -3.99
CA ILE A 40 -6.45 7.90 -5.15
C ILE A 40 -7.62 8.88 -4.99
N ASP A 41 -8.33 8.86 -3.86
CA ASP A 41 -9.59 9.62 -3.70
C ASP A 41 -9.98 9.93 -2.24
N LEU A 42 -9.12 9.68 -1.27
CA LEU A 42 -9.39 9.98 0.14
C LEU A 42 -8.99 11.42 0.48
N GLU A 43 -9.95 12.37 0.36
CA GLU A 43 -9.70 13.81 0.53
C GLU A 43 -8.99 14.16 1.84
N GLY A 44 -9.39 13.52 2.95
CA GLY A 44 -8.74 13.76 4.24
C GLY A 44 -7.26 13.37 4.27
N HIS A 45 -6.87 12.32 3.54
CA HIS A 45 -5.47 11.92 3.40
C HIS A 45 -4.70 12.93 2.58
N LYS A 46 -5.25 13.39 1.47
CA LYS A 46 -4.64 14.39 0.61
C LYS A 46 -4.40 15.70 1.36
N GLU A 47 -5.42 16.24 2.01
CA GLU A 47 -5.30 17.48 2.78
C GLU A 47 -4.22 17.38 3.86
N TRP A 48 -4.21 16.27 4.60
CA TRP A 48 -3.19 15.99 5.60
C TRP A 48 -1.79 15.94 4.99
N LEU A 49 -1.62 15.19 3.89
CA LEU A 49 -0.36 15.01 3.20
C LEU A 49 0.19 16.32 2.64
N GLU A 50 -0.65 17.10 1.96
CA GLU A 50 -0.27 18.42 1.42
C GLU A 50 0.18 19.38 2.53
N ASN A 51 -0.52 19.38 3.66
CA ASN A 51 -0.16 20.22 4.81
C ASN A 51 1.20 19.83 5.40
N ILE A 52 1.44 18.55 5.58
CA ILE A 52 2.73 18.04 6.10
C ILE A 52 3.87 18.32 5.12
N CYS A 53 3.68 18.06 3.85
CA CYS A 53 4.68 18.34 2.82
C CYS A 53 5.01 19.83 2.77
N ARG A 54 4.00 20.70 2.79
CA ARG A 54 4.17 22.16 2.81
C ARG A 54 4.97 22.64 4.02
N ALA A 55 4.74 22.06 5.19
CA ALA A 55 5.48 22.39 6.41
C ALA A 55 6.98 22.07 6.32
N GLN A 56 7.38 21.17 5.42
CA GLN A 56 8.77 20.77 5.19
C GLN A 56 9.34 21.28 3.85
N ASN A 57 8.65 22.20 3.17
CA ASN A 57 9.02 22.67 1.82
C ASN A 57 9.15 21.53 0.78
N VAL A 58 8.36 20.48 0.94
CA VAL A 58 8.28 19.34 0.01
C VAL A 58 7.09 19.56 -0.91
N THR A 59 7.27 19.33 -2.22
CA THR A 59 6.18 19.32 -3.18
C THR A 59 5.52 17.94 -3.19
N ALA A 60 4.26 17.86 -2.81
CA ALA A 60 3.48 16.62 -2.93
C ALA A 60 3.00 16.44 -4.38
N VAL A 61 3.17 15.23 -4.92
CA VAL A 61 2.66 14.81 -6.22
C VAL A 61 1.91 13.50 -6.07
N GLU A 62 0.66 13.47 -6.49
CA GLU A 62 -0.25 12.33 -6.39
C GLU A 62 -0.70 11.90 -7.80
N PRO A 63 0.07 11.07 -8.51
CA PRO A 63 -0.20 10.72 -9.91
C PRO A 63 -1.50 9.94 -10.14
N LEU A 64 -2.02 9.31 -9.08
CA LEU A 64 -3.24 8.50 -9.13
C LEU A 64 -4.50 9.27 -8.69
N TRP A 65 -4.33 10.50 -8.20
CA TRP A 65 -5.44 11.29 -7.65
C TRP A 65 -6.57 11.50 -8.66
N GLY A 66 -7.79 11.23 -8.21
CA GLY A 66 -9.01 11.37 -9.01
C GLY A 66 -9.22 10.27 -10.06
N ARG A 67 -8.35 9.29 -10.14
CA ARG A 67 -8.56 8.11 -10.99
C ARG A 67 -9.58 7.16 -10.36
N LYS A 68 -10.30 6.42 -11.19
CA LYS A 68 -11.18 5.36 -10.67
C LYS A 68 -10.36 4.20 -10.13
N ARG A 69 -10.69 3.73 -8.94
CA ARG A 69 -10.02 2.58 -8.27
C ARG A 69 -9.96 1.36 -9.18
N GLU A 70 -11.03 1.10 -9.95
CA GLU A 70 -11.08 0.00 -10.91
C GLU A 70 -10.08 0.14 -12.06
N GLU A 71 -9.87 1.36 -12.56
CA GLU A 71 -8.90 1.63 -13.61
C GLU A 71 -7.46 1.46 -13.10
N VAL A 72 -7.21 1.89 -11.86
CA VAL A 72 -5.87 1.76 -11.22
C VAL A 72 -5.53 0.29 -11.00
N ILE A 73 -6.43 -0.49 -10.40
CA ILE A 73 -6.17 -1.90 -10.13
C ILE A 73 -6.06 -2.72 -11.43
N LYS A 74 -6.87 -2.39 -12.44
CA LYS A 74 -6.78 -3.01 -13.76
C LYS A 74 -5.43 -2.74 -14.41
N GLU A 75 -4.98 -1.49 -14.43
CA GLU A 75 -3.67 -1.11 -14.97
C GLU A 75 -2.53 -1.82 -14.25
N PHE A 76 -2.61 -1.93 -12.92
CA PHE A 76 -1.65 -2.68 -12.11
C PHE A 76 -1.51 -4.14 -12.58
N LEU A 77 -2.64 -4.82 -12.80
CA LEU A 77 -2.67 -6.19 -13.27
C LEU A 77 -2.21 -6.32 -14.73
N ASP A 78 -2.68 -5.44 -15.61
CA ASP A 78 -2.33 -5.43 -17.04
C ASP A 78 -0.84 -5.18 -17.28
N LEU A 79 -0.21 -4.36 -16.44
CA LEU A 79 1.23 -4.13 -16.47
C LEU A 79 2.05 -5.32 -15.95
N GLY A 80 1.39 -6.36 -15.44
CA GLY A 80 2.04 -7.58 -14.97
C GLY A 80 2.66 -7.47 -13.58
N PHE A 81 2.23 -6.51 -12.76
CA PHE A 81 2.57 -6.52 -11.34
C PHE A 81 1.89 -7.70 -10.65
N LYS A 82 2.61 -8.29 -9.68
CA LYS A 82 2.11 -9.38 -8.84
C LYS A 82 2.11 -8.93 -7.40
N ALA A 83 0.98 -9.08 -6.75
CA ALA A 83 0.80 -8.72 -5.36
C ALA A 83 0.03 -9.81 -4.60
N LYS A 84 0.49 -10.12 -3.41
CA LYS A 84 -0.12 -11.12 -2.53
C LYS A 84 -0.84 -10.44 -1.38
N ILE A 85 -2.07 -10.85 -1.06
CA ILE A 85 -2.78 -10.37 0.13
C ILE A 85 -2.07 -10.89 1.37
N ILE A 86 -1.63 -9.96 2.22
CA ILE A 86 -0.85 -10.28 3.43
C ILE A 86 -1.52 -9.83 4.73
N SER A 87 -2.55 -9.02 4.66
CA SER A 87 -3.32 -8.62 5.83
C SER A 87 -4.78 -8.37 5.45
N ILE A 88 -5.70 -8.69 6.34
CA ILE A 88 -7.15 -8.55 6.15
C ILE A 88 -7.78 -8.11 7.47
N LYS A 89 -8.71 -7.17 7.44
CA LYS A 89 -9.54 -6.82 8.60
C LYS A 89 -10.40 -8.02 9.03
N LYS A 90 -10.38 -8.34 10.32
CA LYS A 90 -11.13 -9.47 10.89
C LYS A 90 -12.63 -9.38 10.68
N GLU A 91 -13.17 -8.17 10.78
CA GLU A 91 -14.63 -7.91 10.65
C GLU A 91 -15.20 -8.32 9.30
N LEU A 92 -14.36 -8.46 8.27
CA LEU A 92 -14.80 -8.84 6.93
C LEU A 92 -15.02 -10.35 6.79
N ASN A 93 -14.46 -11.18 7.68
CA ASN A 93 -14.54 -12.64 7.63
C ASN A 93 -14.12 -13.23 6.27
N ILE A 94 -13.04 -12.70 5.71
CA ILE A 94 -12.49 -13.09 4.40
C ILE A 94 -11.05 -13.57 4.49
N GLU A 95 -10.62 -14.08 5.63
CA GLU A 95 -9.27 -14.58 5.89
C GLU A 95 -8.82 -15.67 4.91
N LYS A 96 -9.75 -16.36 4.26
CA LYS A 96 -9.47 -17.34 3.20
C LYS A 96 -8.68 -16.77 2.02
N TYR A 97 -8.66 -15.46 1.86
CA TYR A 97 -7.90 -14.78 0.79
C TYR A 97 -6.48 -14.40 1.19
N LEU A 98 -6.07 -14.61 2.44
CA LEU A 98 -4.68 -14.44 2.83
C LEU A 98 -3.77 -15.36 2.02
N GLY A 99 -2.71 -14.81 1.48
CA GLY A 99 -1.77 -15.54 0.64
C GLY A 99 -2.22 -15.74 -0.81
N ILE A 100 -3.40 -15.27 -1.19
CA ILE A 100 -3.86 -15.29 -2.57
C ILE A 100 -3.27 -14.09 -3.33
N ASP A 101 -2.90 -14.31 -4.58
CA ASP A 101 -2.44 -13.24 -5.46
C ASP A 101 -3.62 -12.45 -6.03
N LEU A 102 -3.47 -11.13 -6.10
CA LEU A 102 -4.43 -10.29 -6.80
C LEU A 102 -4.53 -10.73 -8.26
N ASN A 103 -5.76 -10.90 -8.71
CA ASN A 103 -6.08 -11.25 -10.08
C ASN A 103 -7.52 -10.82 -10.40
N TYR A 104 -7.89 -10.85 -11.67
CA TYR A 104 -9.22 -10.42 -12.12
C TYR A 104 -10.38 -11.17 -11.46
N ASN A 105 -10.24 -12.47 -11.24
CA ASN A 105 -11.31 -13.26 -10.61
C ASN A 105 -11.54 -12.83 -9.16
N LEU A 106 -10.45 -12.58 -8.43
CA LEU A 106 -10.53 -12.10 -7.05
C LEU A 106 -11.14 -10.69 -6.96
N ILE A 107 -10.79 -9.80 -7.90
CA ILE A 107 -11.38 -8.45 -7.98
C ILE A 107 -12.89 -8.52 -8.20
N GLU A 108 -13.36 -9.38 -9.11
CA GLU A 108 -14.80 -9.58 -9.33
C GLU A 108 -15.49 -10.20 -8.10
N GLU A 109 -14.81 -11.12 -7.40
CA GLU A 109 -15.33 -11.70 -6.16
C GLU A 109 -15.44 -10.62 -5.06
N PHE A 110 -14.45 -9.75 -4.92
CA PHE A 110 -14.49 -8.62 -3.96
C PHE A 110 -15.61 -7.64 -4.27
N LYS A 111 -15.83 -7.30 -5.55
CA LYS A 111 -17.00 -6.49 -5.96
C LYS A 111 -18.32 -7.13 -5.52
N ASN A 112 -18.49 -8.42 -5.76
CA ASN A 112 -19.70 -9.15 -5.38
C ASN A 112 -19.91 -9.20 -3.87
N LEU A 113 -18.84 -9.17 -3.08
CA LEU A 113 -18.88 -9.10 -1.62
C LEU A 113 -19.02 -7.68 -1.06
N GLY A 114 -19.02 -6.65 -1.93
CA GLY A 114 -19.06 -5.26 -1.51
C GLY A 114 -17.78 -4.76 -0.84
N ILE A 115 -16.64 -5.43 -1.10
CA ILE A 115 -15.33 -5.07 -0.61
C ILE A 115 -14.68 -4.09 -1.59
N ASP A 116 -14.04 -3.04 -1.09
CA ASP A 116 -13.26 -2.17 -1.95
C ASP A 116 -12.12 -2.93 -2.63
N ILE A 117 -12.13 -2.89 -3.95
CA ILE A 117 -11.21 -3.65 -4.78
C ILE A 117 -9.76 -3.17 -4.72
N SER A 118 -9.53 -1.94 -4.26
CA SER A 118 -8.18 -1.38 -4.06
C SER A 118 -7.74 -1.38 -2.59
N GLY A 119 -8.65 -1.71 -1.65
CA GLY A 119 -8.34 -1.77 -0.23
C GLY A 119 -8.09 -0.40 0.42
N GLU A 120 -8.52 0.69 -0.21
CA GLU A 120 -8.26 2.07 0.25
C GLU A 120 -8.87 2.40 1.62
N ASN A 121 -9.92 1.68 2.02
CA ASN A 121 -10.49 1.83 3.36
C ASN A 121 -9.83 0.88 4.38
N GLY A 122 -8.70 0.28 4.01
CA GLY A 122 -7.91 -0.62 4.85
C GLY A 122 -8.51 -2.02 5.01
N GLU A 123 -9.36 -2.46 4.07
CA GLU A 123 -9.96 -3.81 4.09
C GLU A 123 -8.90 -4.90 4.08
N TYR A 124 -7.87 -4.69 3.27
CA TYR A 124 -6.74 -5.60 3.15
C TYR A 124 -5.46 -4.85 2.75
N HIS A 125 -4.32 -5.48 2.95
CA HIS A 125 -3.02 -5.00 2.47
C HIS A 125 -2.34 -6.07 1.63
N THR A 126 -1.51 -5.61 0.68
CA THR A 126 -0.78 -6.47 -0.22
C THR A 126 0.73 -6.31 -0.10
N PHE A 127 1.45 -7.34 -0.52
CA PHE A 127 2.88 -7.33 -0.75
C PHE A 127 3.15 -7.48 -2.24
N VAL A 128 3.64 -6.43 -2.88
CA VAL A 128 4.03 -6.46 -4.29
C VAL A 128 5.41 -7.10 -4.40
N TYR A 129 5.51 -8.23 -5.09
CA TYR A 129 6.73 -9.03 -5.13
C TYR A 129 7.33 -9.16 -6.54
N ALA A 130 6.59 -8.77 -7.60
CA ALA A 130 7.06 -8.78 -8.98
C ALA A 130 6.36 -7.71 -9.81
N GLY A 131 6.94 -7.37 -10.95
CA GLY A 131 6.39 -6.43 -11.91
C GLY A 131 7.46 -5.86 -12.83
N PRO A 132 7.10 -4.99 -13.78
CA PRO A 132 8.01 -4.49 -14.81
C PRO A 132 9.20 -3.68 -14.28
N LEU A 133 9.10 -3.13 -13.07
CA LEU A 133 10.19 -2.39 -12.42
C LEU A 133 11.15 -3.28 -11.65
N PHE A 134 10.83 -4.56 -11.48
CA PHE A 134 11.64 -5.49 -10.71
C PHE A 134 12.73 -6.11 -11.60
N LYS A 135 13.95 -6.20 -11.10
CA LYS A 135 15.06 -6.94 -11.74
C LYS A 135 14.84 -8.46 -11.71
N GLY A 136 13.91 -8.92 -10.90
CA GLY A 136 13.49 -10.30 -10.70
C GLY A 136 12.49 -10.38 -9.56
N GLU A 137 11.70 -11.45 -9.50
CA GLU A 137 10.72 -11.65 -8.44
C GLU A 137 11.39 -11.71 -7.06
N VAL A 138 10.78 -11.08 -6.07
CA VAL A 138 11.22 -11.20 -4.68
C VAL A 138 10.88 -12.61 -4.22
N ARG A 139 11.90 -13.35 -3.77
CA ARG A 139 11.71 -14.67 -3.16
C ARG A 139 11.32 -14.49 -1.70
N PHE A 140 10.31 -15.21 -1.30
CA PHE A 140 9.81 -15.23 0.08
C PHE A 140 9.09 -16.55 0.34
N GLU A 141 9.01 -16.93 1.60
CA GLU A 141 8.22 -18.07 2.06
C GLU A 141 7.00 -17.54 2.80
N VAL A 142 5.85 -18.13 2.51
CA VAL A 142 4.61 -17.86 3.22
C VAL A 142 4.63 -18.64 4.53
N GLY A 143 4.60 -17.92 5.64
CA GLY A 143 4.57 -18.48 6.97
C GLY A 143 3.17 -18.57 7.55
N GLU A 144 3.08 -18.46 8.86
CA GLU A 144 1.82 -18.62 9.60
C GLU A 144 0.96 -17.37 9.54
N ILE A 145 -0.36 -17.56 9.71
CA ILE A 145 -1.30 -16.46 9.94
C ILE A 145 -1.15 -16.02 11.39
N ILE A 146 -0.86 -14.74 11.56
CA ILE A 146 -0.73 -14.08 12.86
C ILE A 146 -1.96 -13.25 13.11
N GLU A 147 -2.62 -13.50 14.22
CA GLU A 147 -3.71 -12.66 14.69
C GLU A 147 -3.16 -11.45 15.44
N ARG A 148 -3.56 -10.27 15.01
CA ARG A 148 -3.25 -8.99 15.66
C ARG A 148 -4.56 -8.23 15.93
N GLU A 149 -4.46 -7.15 16.70
CA GLU A 149 -5.61 -6.30 16.99
C GLU A 149 -6.28 -5.83 15.69
N GLY A 150 -7.52 -6.27 15.47
CA GLY A 150 -8.36 -5.89 14.33
C GLY A 150 -8.01 -6.55 12.99
N VAL A 151 -6.89 -7.29 12.86
CA VAL A 151 -6.46 -7.87 11.58
C VAL A 151 -5.91 -9.29 11.72
N TYR A 152 -6.05 -10.06 10.63
CA TYR A 152 -5.22 -11.23 10.36
C TYR A 152 -4.08 -10.82 9.45
N ALA A 153 -2.86 -11.22 9.76
CA ALA A 153 -1.68 -10.93 8.95
C ALA A 153 -0.91 -12.21 8.63
N LEU A 154 -0.37 -12.27 7.43
CA LEU A 154 0.46 -13.38 6.97
C LEU A 154 1.92 -13.08 7.23
N SER A 155 2.62 -13.96 7.91
CA SER A 155 4.08 -13.86 8.05
C SER A 155 4.75 -14.17 6.71
N LEU A 156 5.69 -13.33 6.30
CA LEU A 156 6.58 -13.58 5.17
C LEU A 156 8.03 -13.68 5.66
N ARG A 157 8.80 -14.63 5.10
CA ARG A 157 10.21 -14.86 5.42
C ARG A 157 11.08 -14.92 4.17
#